data_a1426c6b70c49edeca7a1bfc67102328
#
_entry.id   a1426c6b70c49edeca7a1bfc67102328
#
_cell.length_a   1.000
_cell.length_b   1.000
_cell.length_c   1.000
_cell.angle_alpha   90.00
_cell.angle_beta   90.00
_cell.angle_gamma   90.00
#
_symmetry.space_group_name_H-M   'P 1'
#
loop_
_entity.id
_entity.type
_entity.pdbx_description
1 polymer ?
#
loop_
_entity_poly.entity_id
_entity_poly.type
_entity_poly.pdbx_seq_one_letter_code
_entity_poly.pdbx_strand_id
1 'polypeptide(L)'
;NCNKLIADIYAMIQETKPTVKFGIGPFGIWGGSSSVAASYGIEYLNTSGGTSAYSQLYCDGVAWLKAKTIDYISPQCYWPSFNTHVWGYKTLVPWWAKVAKTMDRHFYSSMRISTMPQNSPQRMKSVLRRLGMSENEYNGLSMVERSIAATAAKGTEECGFEVDMNRSTDLMGAPGHVFFNTTQFFSYGLDTYVAENKFTEP
;
A
#
# COMPACT_ATOMS: atom_id res chain seq x y z
N ASN A 1 -7.99 14.84 -19.47
CA ASN A 1 -6.62 14.87 -20.05
C ASN A 1 -5.72 13.79 -19.47
N CYS A 2 -5.77 13.52 -18.14
CA CYS A 2 -4.97 12.48 -17.52
C CYS A 2 -5.24 11.09 -18.13
N ASN A 3 -6.50 10.70 -18.29
CA ASN A 3 -6.87 9.41 -18.87
C ASN A 3 -6.32 9.24 -20.31
N LYS A 4 -6.35 10.32 -21.11
CA LYS A 4 -5.76 10.30 -22.46
C LYS A 4 -4.26 10.11 -22.42
N LEU A 5 -3.54 10.83 -21.55
CA LEU A 5 -2.09 10.67 -21.38
C LEU A 5 -1.71 9.22 -21.06
N ILE A 6 -2.41 8.60 -20.11
CA ILE A 6 -2.17 7.20 -19.73
C ILE A 6 -2.41 6.25 -20.91
N ALA A 7 -3.49 6.47 -21.65
CA ALA A 7 -3.80 5.65 -22.83
C ALA A 7 -2.73 5.82 -23.95
N ASP A 8 -2.27 7.04 -24.19
CA ASP A 8 -1.24 7.32 -25.19
C ASP A 8 0.11 6.66 -24.81
N ILE A 9 0.50 6.74 -23.52
CA ILE A 9 1.71 6.07 -23.01
C ILE A 9 1.59 4.55 -23.17
N TYR A 10 0.45 3.98 -22.79
CA TYR A 10 0.21 2.54 -22.92
C TYR A 10 0.31 2.10 -24.39
N ALA A 11 -0.34 2.81 -25.31
CA ALA A 11 -0.28 2.51 -26.74
C ALA A 11 1.16 2.55 -27.26
N MET A 12 1.93 3.57 -26.89
CA MET A 12 3.35 3.68 -27.27
C MET A 12 4.19 2.51 -26.74
N ILE A 13 3.95 2.07 -25.51
CA ILE A 13 4.65 0.90 -24.94
C ILE A 13 4.29 -0.37 -25.70
N GLN A 14 2.99 -0.57 -26.00
CA GLN A 14 2.55 -1.74 -26.76
C GLN A 14 3.13 -1.78 -28.18
N GLU A 15 3.32 -0.63 -28.79
CA GLU A 15 3.93 -0.52 -30.12
C GLU A 15 5.44 -0.80 -30.08
N THR A 16 6.15 -0.25 -29.09
CA THR A 16 7.62 -0.29 -29.05
C THR A 16 8.18 -1.52 -28.31
N LYS A 17 7.54 -1.92 -27.22
CA LYS A 17 7.98 -3.03 -26.33
C LYS A 17 6.78 -3.75 -25.72
N PRO A 18 6.04 -4.55 -26.46
CA PRO A 18 4.78 -5.17 -26.01
C PRO A 18 4.92 -6.14 -24.83
N THR A 19 6.13 -6.59 -24.54
CA THR A 19 6.42 -7.46 -23.37
C THR A 19 6.56 -6.69 -22.06
N VAL A 20 6.74 -5.35 -22.12
CA VAL A 20 6.84 -4.51 -20.92
C VAL A 20 5.47 -4.27 -20.33
N LYS A 21 5.35 -4.50 -19.02
CA LYS A 21 4.12 -4.24 -18.27
C LYS A 21 4.12 -2.82 -17.75
N PHE A 22 3.01 -2.13 -17.96
CA PHE A 22 2.82 -0.75 -17.54
C PHE A 22 1.81 -0.68 -16.39
N GLY A 23 2.21 -0.06 -15.29
CA GLY A 23 1.36 0.14 -14.12
C GLY A 23 1.53 1.51 -13.50
N ILE A 24 0.56 1.90 -12.70
CA ILE A 24 0.55 3.21 -12.03
C ILE A 24 0.27 3.05 -10.54
N GLY A 25 0.95 3.86 -9.73
CA GLY A 25 0.76 3.98 -8.28
C GLY A 25 -0.02 5.24 -7.89
N PRO A 26 -1.34 5.29 -8.05
CA PRO A 26 -2.14 6.44 -7.63
C PRO A 26 -2.23 6.51 -6.10
N PHE A 27 -2.78 7.60 -5.55
CA PHE A 27 -3.15 7.63 -4.14
C PHE A 27 -4.11 6.49 -3.80
N GLY A 28 -3.96 5.92 -2.60
CA GLY A 28 -4.74 4.76 -2.16
C GLY A 28 -6.25 5.01 -2.06
N ILE A 29 -6.65 6.25 -1.75
CA ILE A 29 -8.05 6.67 -1.74
C ILE A 29 -8.47 7.08 -3.15
N TRP A 30 -9.34 6.27 -3.78
CA TRP A 30 -9.90 6.64 -5.09
C TRP A 30 -10.82 7.85 -4.99
N GLY A 31 -11.86 7.77 -4.14
CA GLY A 31 -12.74 8.91 -3.81
C GLY A 31 -13.68 9.35 -4.93
N GLY A 32 -14.06 8.47 -5.83
CA GLY A 32 -15.19 8.70 -6.75
C GLY A 32 -16.53 8.60 -6.01
N SER A 33 -17.59 9.12 -6.61
CA SER A 33 -18.95 9.04 -6.06
C SER A 33 -19.58 7.65 -6.23
N SER A 34 -20.67 7.39 -5.50
CA SER A 34 -21.44 6.15 -5.65
C SER A 34 -22.00 5.95 -7.06
N SER A 35 -22.41 7.03 -7.72
CA SER A 35 -22.90 6.99 -9.10
C SER A 35 -21.78 6.64 -10.09
N VAL A 36 -20.57 7.17 -9.89
CA VAL A 36 -19.41 6.83 -10.71
C VAL A 36 -18.99 5.39 -10.47
N ALA A 37 -18.95 4.92 -9.22
CA ALA A 37 -18.67 3.52 -8.90
C ALA A 37 -19.65 2.57 -9.62
N ALA A 38 -20.96 2.88 -9.55
CA ALA A 38 -22.00 2.12 -10.24
C ALA A 38 -21.79 2.10 -11.76
N SER A 39 -21.41 3.23 -12.38
CA SER A 39 -21.12 3.29 -13.83
C SER A 39 -19.92 2.44 -14.25
N TYR A 40 -19.02 2.18 -13.33
CA TYR A 40 -17.87 1.27 -13.54
C TYR A 40 -18.21 -0.20 -13.21
N GLY A 41 -19.33 -0.45 -12.54
CA GLY A 41 -19.71 -1.81 -12.11
C GLY A 41 -18.93 -2.29 -10.88
N ILE A 42 -18.49 -1.37 -10.02
CA ILE A 42 -17.72 -1.66 -8.82
C ILE A 42 -18.48 -1.26 -7.55
N GLU A 43 -18.11 -1.87 -6.44
CA GLU A 43 -18.64 -1.49 -5.14
C GLU A 43 -18.12 -0.09 -4.74
N TYR A 44 -19.03 0.74 -4.25
CA TYR A 44 -18.69 2.06 -3.73
C TYR A 44 -18.03 1.94 -2.36
N LEU A 45 -16.86 2.57 -2.22
CA LEU A 45 -16.19 2.72 -0.94
C LEU A 45 -16.25 4.19 -0.51
N ASN A 46 -17.01 4.47 0.56
CA ASN A 46 -17.06 5.81 1.14
C ASN A 46 -15.77 6.09 1.92
N THR A 47 -14.94 6.96 1.38
CA THR A 47 -13.65 7.36 1.95
C THR A 47 -13.63 8.86 2.30
N SER A 48 -14.70 9.36 2.86
CA SER A 48 -14.80 10.78 3.24
C SER A 48 -13.67 11.20 4.21
N GLY A 49 -13.09 12.37 3.99
CA GLY A 49 -12.07 12.98 4.86
C GLY A 49 -10.61 12.73 4.47
N GLY A 50 -10.33 11.87 3.49
CA GLY A 50 -8.98 11.66 2.97
C GLY A 50 -8.74 12.36 1.63
N THR A 51 -7.47 12.55 1.25
CA THR A 51 -7.12 13.09 -0.08
C THR A 51 -7.50 12.10 -1.16
N SER A 52 -8.40 12.51 -2.05
CA SER A 52 -8.95 11.70 -3.13
C SER A 52 -8.14 11.83 -4.42
N ALA A 53 -7.75 10.70 -5.01
CA ALA A 53 -7.12 10.67 -6.32
C ALA A 53 -8.08 11.19 -7.40
N TYR A 54 -9.34 10.74 -7.38
CA TYR A 54 -10.34 11.09 -8.38
C TYR A 54 -10.74 12.57 -8.34
N SER A 55 -11.25 13.04 -7.19
CA SER A 55 -11.88 14.36 -7.11
C SER A 55 -10.90 15.52 -6.90
N GLN A 56 -9.73 15.26 -6.28
CA GLN A 56 -8.76 16.32 -5.95
C GLN A 56 -7.54 16.32 -6.86
N LEU A 57 -7.14 15.15 -7.38
CA LEU A 57 -5.94 15.01 -8.22
C LEU A 57 -6.27 14.70 -9.69
N TYR A 58 -7.56 14.56 -10.03
CA TYR A 58 -8.03 14.20 -11.37
C TYR A 58 -7.42 12.91 -11.92
N CYS A 59 -7.08 11.99 -11.01
CA CYS A 59 -6.47 10.70 -11.31
C CYS A 59 -7.50 9.58 -11.11
N ASP A 60 -8.04 9.05 -12.20
CA ASP A 60 -9.05 7.99 -12.15
C ASP A 60 -8.44 6.61 -12.44
N GLY A 61 -7.83 6.00 -11.41
CA GLY A 61 -7.23 4.67 -11.53
C GLY A 61 -8.21 3.57 -11.93
N VAL A 62 -9.49 3.73 -11.58
CA VAL A 62 -10.55 2.77 -11.98
C VAL A 62 -10.86 2.89 -13.46
N ALA A 63 -10.90 4.11 -14.00
CA ALA A 63 -11.07 4.31 -15.44
C ALA A 63 -9.93 3.67 -16.25
N TRP A 64 -8.69 3.76 -15.78
CA TRP A 64 -7.54 3.16 -16.46
C TRP A 64 -7.59 1.63 -16.45
N LEU A 65 -8.02 1.03 -15.34
CA LEU A 65 -8.27 -0.41 -15.25
C LEU A 65 -9.38 -0.84 -16.22
N LYS A 66 -10.50 -0.12 -16.22
CA LYS A 66 -11.66 -0.42 -17.09
C LYS A 66 -11.33 -0.27 -18.56
N ALA A 67 -10.61 0.78 -18.94
CA ALA A 67 -10.16 1.01 -20.32
C ALA A 67 -9.02 0.08 -20.74
N LYS A 68 -8.46 -0.71 -19.79
CA LYS A 68 -7.31 -1.61 -20.02
C LYS A 68 -6.07 -0.88 -20.53
N THR A 69 -5.88 0.36 -20.12
CA THR A 69 -4.71 1.21 -20.46
C THR A 69 -3.56 1.11 -19.45
N ILE A 70 -3.66 0.18 -18.51
CA ILE A 70 -2.59 -0.25 -17.59
C ILE A 70 -2.69 -1.76 -17.41
N ASP A 71 -1.56 -2.43 -17.19
CA ASP A 71 -1.51 -3.88 -16.91
C ASP A 71 -1.77 -4.19 -15.44
N TYR A 72 -1.34 -3.28 -14.56
CA TYR A 72 -1.56 -3.39 -13.12
C TYR A 72 -1.72 -2.03 -12.46
N ILE A 73 -2.30 -2.03 -11.28
CA ILE A 73 -2.39 -0.86 -10.42
C ILE A 73 -1.71 -1.11 -9.08
N SER A 74 -0.93 -0.12 -8.58
CA SER A 74 -0.22 -0.20 -7.31
C SER A 74 -0.56 1.00 -6.42
N PRO A 75 -1.78 1.07 -5.87
CA PRO A 75 -2.23 2.21 -5.09
C PRO A 75 -1.42 2.38 -3.80
N GLN A 76 -1.17 3.62 -3.41
CA GLN A 76 -0.43 3.99 -2.21
C GLN A 76 -1.27 3.76 -0.96
N CYS A 77 -1.37 2.51 -0.51
CA CYS A 77 -2.08 2.11 0.71
C CYS A 77 -1.20 2.34 1.95
N TYR A 78 -0.82 3.60 2.19
CA TYR A 78 0.21 4.00 3.16
C TYR A 78 -0.27 4.08 4.62
N TRP A 79 -1.47 3.62 4.91
CA TRP A 79 -2.01 3.58 6.26
C TRP A 79 -1.82 2.19 6.85
N PRO A 80 -1.35 2.09 8.10
CA PRO A 80 -1.11 0.79 8.71
C PRO A 80 -2.43 0.01 8.93
N SER A 81 -2.32 -1.29 9.02
CA SER A 81 -3.47 -2.21 9.13
C SER A 81 -4.37 -1.95 10.34
N PHE A 82 -3.82 -1.36 11.38
CA PHE A 82 -4.55 -0.99 12.61
C PHE A 82 -5.26 0.36 12.53
N ASN A 83 -5.09 1.09 11.44
CA ASN A 83 -5.87 2.30 11.23
C ASN A 83 -7.33 1.90 11.05
N THR A 84 -8.19 2.41 11.96
CA THR A 84 -9.62 2.10 11.98
C THR A 84 -10.46 3.01 11.07
N HIS A 85 -9.82 3.97 10.42
CA HIS A 85 -10.51 4.80 9.44
C HIS A 85 -10.93 3.97 8.20
N VAL A 86 -11.97 4.45 7.52
CA VAL A 86 -12.48 3.83 6.29
C VAL A 86 -11.45 3.76 5.14
N TRP A 87 -10.32 4.47 5.28
CA TRP A 87 -9.18 4.38 4.37
C TRP A 87 -7.99 3.59 4.95
N GLY A 88 -8.19 2.85 6.03
CA GLY A 88 -7.16 1.96 6.58
C GLY A 88 -6.79 0.84 5.61
N TYR A 89 -5.62 0.26 5.81
CA TYR A 89 -5.09 -0.82 4.94
C TYR A 89 -6.08 -1.97 4.76
N LYS A 90 -6.70 -2.42 5.86
CA LYS A 90 -7.70 -3.50 5.87
C LYS A 90 -8.95 -3.23 5.03
N THR A 91 -9.21 -1.97 4.71
CA THR A 91 -10.34 -1.57 3.89
C THR A 91 -9.94 -1.34 2.44
N LEU A 92 -8.83 -0.60 2.23
CA LEU A 92 -8.42 -0.22 0.88
C LEU A 92 -7.89 -1.40 0.06
N VAL A 93 -7.08 -2.26 0.67
CA VAL A 93 -6.44 -3.36 -0.06
C VAL A 93 -7.44 -4.37 -0.62
N PRO A 94 -8.38 -4.91 0.18
CA PRO A 94 -9.40 -5.81 -0.36
C PRO A 94 -10.28 -5.15 -1.43
N TRP A 95 -10.60 -3.86 -1.25
CA TRP A 95 -11.39 -3.12 -2.22
C TRP A 95 -10.66 -2.99 -3.56
N TRP A 96 -9.38 -2.55 -3.56
CA TRP A 96 -8.60 -2.44 -4.79
C TRP A 96 -8.35 -3.78 -5.47
N ALA A 97 -8.08 -4.84 -4.69
CA ALA A 97 -7.94 -6.19 -5.23
C ALA A 97 -9.20 -6.64 -5.97
N LYS A 98 -10.38 -6.39 -5.37
CA LYS A 98 -11.67 -6.70 -5.98
C LYS A 98 -11.94 -5.86 -7.23
N VAL A 99 -11.61 -4.57 -7.20
CA VAL A 99 -11.73 -3.67 -8.37
C VAL A 99 -10.85 -4.15 -9.52
N ALA A 100 -9.57 -4.40 -9.25
CA ALA A 100 -8.63 -4.87 -10.27
C ALA A 100 -9.07 -6.21 -10.88
N LYS A 101 -9.50 -7.16 -10.06
CA LYS A 101 -10.06 -8.43 -10.53
C LYS A 101 -11.29 -8.23 -11.41
N THR A 102 -12.23 -7.38 -11.01
CA THR A 102 -13.43 -7.08 -11.81
C THR A 102 -13.07 -6.55 -13.19
N MET A 103 -11.95 -5.82 -13.31
CA MET A 103 -11.44 -5.26 -14.56
C MET A 103 -10.44 -6.18 -15.28
N ASP A 104 -10.19 -7.39 -14.76
CA ASP A 104 -9.24 -8.36 -15.29
C ASP A 104 -7.82 -7.74 -15.42
N ARG A 105 -7.34 -7.16 -14.32
CA ARG A 105 -6.01 -6.53 -14.17
C ARG A 105 -5.38 -6.89 -12.82
N HIS A 106 -4.06 -6.84 -12.74
CA HIS A 106 -3.33 -7.14 -11.52
C HIS A 106 -3.35 -5.96 -10.54
N PHE A 107 -3.27 -6.31 -9.27
CA PHE A 107 -3.16 -5.38 -8.14
C PHE A 107 -1.91 -5.71 -7.32
N TYR A 108 -1.12 -4.68 -7.02
CA TYR A 108 0.02 -4.77 -6.10
C TYR A 108 -0.10 -3.63 -5.10
N SER A 109 -0.24 -3.93 -3.82
CA SER A 109 -0.31 -2.89 -2.79
C SER A 109 1.02 -2.16 -2.65
N SER A 110 1.02 -0.83 -2.73
CA SER A 110 2.15 -0.02 -2.27
C SER A 110 2.05 0.24 -0.78
N MET A 111 3.06 -0.17 -0.04
CA MET A 111 3.15 -0.06 1.42
C MET A 111 4.22 0.96 1.81
N ARG A 112 3.98 1.73 2.86
CA ARG A 112 4.94 2.71 3.35
C ARG A 112 5.52 2.29 4.69
N ILE A 113 6.81 1.97 4.70
CA ILE A 113 7.51 1.46 5.88
C ILE A 113 7.49 2.48 7.03
N SER A 114 7.70 3.77 6.75
CA SER A 114 7.77 4.81 7.78
C SER A 114 6.44 5.12 8.49
N THR A 115 5.30 4.64 8.00
CA THR A 115 4.00 4.82 8.66
C THR A 115 3.60 3.64 9.55
N MET A 116 4.31 2.54 9.47
CA MET A 116 4.03 1.33 10.24
C MET A 116 4.17 1.49 11.75
N PRO A 117 5.09 2.29 12.31
CA PRO A 117 5.19 2.52 13.74
C PRO A 117 4.49 3.80 14.19
N GLN A 118 3.17 3.86 14.22
CA GLN A 118 2.49 5.01 14.82
C GLN A 118 2.13 4.77 16.30
N ASN A 119 2.26 5.84 17.09
CA ASN A 119 2.17 5.81 18.54
C ASN A 119 0.75 5.51 19.05
N SER A 120 0.52 4.30 19.57
CA SER A 120 -0.54 4.05 20.52
C SER A 120 0.05 3.46 21.80
N PRO A 121 -0.55 3.68 23.00
CA PRO A 121 -0.06 3.12 24.26
C PRO A 121 0.10 1.59 24.24
N GLN A 122 -0.81 0.88 23.58
CA GLN A 122 -0.75 -0.58 23.43
C GLN A 122 0.45 -1.00 22.56
N ARG A 123 0.80 -0.18 21.56
CA ARG A 123 1.96 -0.40 20.69
C ARG A 123 3.26 -0.11 21.39
N MET A 124 3.33 0.94 22.19
CA MET A 124 4.52 1.23 22.99
C MET A 124 4.91 0.01 23.84
N LYS A 125 3.97 -0.59 24.56
CA LYS A 125 4.22 -1.80 25.37
C LYS A 125 4.77 -2.96 24.52
N SER A 126 4.27 -3.14 23.32
CA SER A 126 4.75 -4.19 22.41
C SER A 126 6.14 -3.86 21.84
N VAL A 127 6.41 -2.58 21.51
CA VAL A 127 7.75 -2.13 21.09
C VAL A 127 8.76 -2.38 22.21
N LEU A 128 8.50 -1.91 23.42
CA LEU A 128 9.38 -2.07 24.57
C LEU A 128 9.67 -3.54 24.86
N ARG A 129 8.65 -4.40 24.82
CA ARG A 129 8.83 -5.84 25.00
C ARG A 129 9.74 -6.47 23.94
N ARG A 130 9.63 -6.04 22.67
CA ARG A 130 10.47 -6.55 21.58
C ARG A 130 11.90 -6.06 21.65
N LEU A 131 12.07 -4.79 22.02
CA LEU A 131 13.40 -4.21 22.20
C LEU A 131 14.09 -4.70 23.48
N GLY A 132 13.37 -5.34 24.39
CA GLY A 132 13.91 -5.69 25.71
C GLY A 132 14.25 -4.46 26.55
N MET A 133 13.57 -3.33 26.31
CA MET A 133 13.84 -2.03 26.94
C MET A 133 12.70 -1.64 27.88
N SER A 134 13.06 -0.95 28.96
CA SER A 134 12.10 -0.23 29.78
C SER A 134 11.65 1.07 29.08
N GLU A 135 10.52 1.63 29.54
CA GLU A 135 10.03 2.91 29.03
C GLU A 135 11.02 4.06 29.29
N ASN A 136 11.72 4.03 30.42
CA ASN A 136 12.75 5.04 30.75
C ASN A 136 13.94 4.98 29.80
N GLU A 137 14.45 3.79 29.49
CA GLU A 137 15.54 3.60 28.53
C GLU A 137 15.12 4.09 27.15
N TYR A 138 13.91 3.73 26.69
CA TYR A 138 13.39 4.19 25.42
C TYR A 138 13.22 5.71 25.36
N ASN A 139 12.73 6.33 26.42
CA ASN A 139 12.57 7.78 26.52
C ASN A 139 13.91 8.53 26.62
N GLY A 140 14.96 7.87 27.06
CA GLY A 140 16.33 8.39 27.05
C GLY A 140 16.96 8.47 25.65
N LEU A 141 16.42 7.74 24.67
CA LEU A 141 16.90 7.81 23.30
C LEU A 141 16.55 9.15 22.64
N SER A 142 17.38 9.59 21.70
CA SER A 142 17.04 10.71 20.82
C SER A 142 15.79 10.42 19.98
N MET A 143 15.15 11.45 19.43
CA MET A 143 13.98 11.29 18.59
C MET A 143 14.25 10.39 17.36
N VAL A 144 15.46 10.48 16.79
CA VAL A 144 15.87 9.67 15.64
C VAL A 144 16.06 8.21 16.06
N GLU A 145 16.78 7.94 17.16
CA GLU A 145 16.98 6.59 17.68
C GLU A 145 15.66 5.92 18.07
N ARG A 146 14.74 6.64 18.71
CA ARG A 146 13.40 6.14 19.02
C ARG A 146 12.62 5.78 17.77
N SER A 147 12.71 6.60 16.74
CA SER A 147 12.05 6.34 15.46
C SER A 147 12.61 5.07 14.81
N ILE A 148 13.94 4.92 14.78
CA ILE A 148 14.61 3.74 14.24
C ILE A 148 14.23 2.49 15.04
N ALA A 149 14.36 2.55 16.37
CA ALA A 149 14.05 1.43 17.25
C ALA A 149 12.59 1.00 17.15
N ALA A 150 11.64 1.94 17.17
CA ALA A 150 10.23 1.66 17.02
C ALA A 150 9.89 1.09 15.65
N THR A 151 10.54 1.57 14.59
CA THR A 151 10.34 1.07 13.23
C THR A 151 10.90 -0.34 13.08
N ALA A 152 12.13 -0.59 13.55
CA ALA A 152 12.72 -1.91 13.52
C ALA A 152 11.90 -2.95 14.31
N ALA A 153 11.36 -2.57 15.48
CA ALA A 153 10.60 -3.49 16.33
C ALA A 153 9.18 -3.77 15.82
N LYS A 154 8.56 -2.85 15.09
CA LYS A 154 7.15 -2.95 14.68
C LYS A 154 6.90 -2.86 13.19
N GLY A 155 7.77 -2.23 12.47
CA GLY A 155 7.67 -2.20 11.01
C GLY A 155 7.64 -3.60 10.43
N THR A 156 8.35 -4.53 11.03
CA THR A 156 8.42 -5.93 10.60
C THR A 156 7.15 -6.72 10.88
N GLU A 157 6.52 -6.56 12.07
CA GLU A 157 5.23 -7.20 12.35
C GLU A 157 4.13 -6.68 11.44
N GLU A 158 4.06 -5.37 11.32
CA GLU A 158 3.09 -4.72 10.47
C GLU A 158 3.31 -5.07 9.02
N CYS A 159 4.58 -5.04 8.58
CA CYS A 159 4.96 -5.45 7.23
C CYS A 159 4.56 -6.90 6.96
N GLY A 160 4.89 -7.83 7.86
CA GLY A 160 4.48 -9.23 7.75
C GLY A 160 2.97 -9.39 7.67
N PHE A 161 2.24 -8.69 8.54
CA PHE A 161 0.79 -8.70 8.52
C PHE A 161 0.21 -8.15 7.19
N GLU A 162 0.74 -7.04 6.69
CA GLU A 162 0.30 -6.45 5.42
C GLU A 162 0.63 -7.35 4.22
N VAL A 163 1.79 -8.03 4.23
CA VAL A 163 2.17 -9.02 3.21
C VAL A 163 1.22 -10.21 3.23
N ASP A 164 0.94 -10.78 4.42
CA ASP A 164 0.02 -11.90 4.55
C ASP A 164 -1.40 -11.51 4.12
N MET A 165 -1.81 -10.29 4.43
CA MET A 165 -3.09 -9.77 3.99
C MET A 165 -3.14 -9.60 2.46
N ASN A 166 -2.06 -9.11 1.83
CA ASN A 166 -1.97 -9.04 0.36
C ASN A 166 -2.14 -10.44 -0.26
N ARG A 167 -1.45 -11.43 0.29
CA ARG A 167 -1.56 -12.83 -0.17
C ARG A 167 -2.96 -13.39 0.00
N SER A 168 -3.62 -13.10 1.12
CA SER A 168 -4.98 -13.57 1.40
C SER A 168 -6.06 -12.87 0.59
N THR A 169 -5.81 -11.64 0.13
CA THR A 169 -6.75 -10.86 -0.69
C THR A 169 -6.44 -10.91 -2.18
N ASP A 170 -5.34 -11.55 -2.58
CA ASP A 170 -5.03 -11.71 -4.01
C ASP A 170 -6.06 -12.60 -4.69
N LEU A 171 -6.80 -11.99 -5.60
CA LEU A 171 -7.86 -12.63 -6.34
C LEU A 171 -7.42 -13.07 -7.75
N MET A 172 -6.18 -12.76 -8.14
CA MET A 172 -5.64 -13.02 -9.48
C MET A 172 -4.53 -14.12 -9.50
N GLY A 173 -4.15 -14.64 -8.33
CA GLY A 173 -3.10 -15.66 -8.21
C GLY A 173 -1.68 -15.14 -8.44
N ALA A 174 -1.47 -13.84 -8.32
CA ALA A 174 -0.17 -13.18 -8.47
C ALA A 174 0.06 -12.20 -7.32
N PRO A 175 0.18 -12.68 -6.08
CA PRO A 175 0.32 -11.83 -4.90
C PRO A 175 1.63 -11.04 -5.00
N GLY A 176 1.52 -9.74 -4.87
CA GLY A 176 2.67 -8.85 -4.93
C GLY A 176 2.43 -7.55 -4.19
N HIS A 177 3.53 -6.90 -3.84
CA HIS A 177 3.51 -5.63 -3.12
C HIS A 177 4.74 -4.80 -3.46
N VAL A 178 4.65 -3.50 -3.22
CA VAL A 178 5.72 -2.53 -3.44
C VAL A 178 6.03 -1.83 -2.13
N PHE A 179 7.30 -1.82 -1.73
CA PHE A 179 7.72 -1.07 -0.55
C PHE A 179 8.17 0.34 -0.93
N PHE A 180 7.59 1.33 -0.31
CA PHE A 180 8.06 2.71 -0.38
C PHE A 180 8.78 3.04 0.93
N ASN A 181 10.08 3.22 0.92
CA ASN A 181 11.01 3.10 -0.19
C ASN A 181 12.28 2.35 0.23
N THR A 182 13.21 2.11 -0.69
CA THR A 182 14.48 1.40 -0.44
C THR A 182 15.30 2.02 0.69
N THR A 183 15.42 3.35 0.75
CA THR A 183 16.14 4.04 1.81
C THR A 183 15.58 3.72 3.19
N GLN A 184 14.26 3.70 3.34
CA GLN A 184 13.61 3.37 4.61
C GLN A 184 13.78 1.89 4.94
N PHE A 185 13.72 1.02 3.94
CA PHE A 185 13.89 -0.42 4.12
C PHE A 185 15.28 -0.74 4.71
N PHE A 186 16.34 -0.20 4.14
CA PHE A 186 17.70 -0.42 4.63
C PHE A 186 18.05 0.41 5.87
N SER A 187 17.61 1.66 5.96
CA SER A 187 17.90 2.53 7.11
C SER A 187 17.28 2.05 8.42
N TYR A 188 16.25 1.23 8.36
CA TYR A 188 15.57 0.69 9.53
C TYR A 188 15.98 -0.75 9.87
N GLY A 189 17.00 -1.30 9.20
CA GLY A 189 17.48 -2.67 9.43
C GLY A 189 16.45 -3.75 9.08
N LEU A 190 15.45 -3.42 8.27
CA LEU A 190 14.40 -4.36 7.85
C LEU A 190 14.97 -5.47 6.96
N ASP A 191 16.00 -5.18 6.19
CA ASP A 191 16.74 -6.14 5.38
C ASP A 191 17.35 -7.26 6.24
N THR A 192 18.02 -6.90 7.33
CA THR A 192 18.60 -7.87 8.27
C THR A 192 17.51 -8.69 8.95
N TYR A 193 16.43 -8.03 9.38
CA TYR A 193 15.31 -8.73 10.01
C TYR A 193 14.57 -9.66 9.05
N VAL A 194 14.36 -9.24 7.81
CA VAL A 194 13.75 -10.08 6.77
C VAL A 194 14.61 -11.33 6.51
N ALA A 195 15.92 -11.15 6.40
CA ALA A 195 16.86 -12.27 6.24
C ALA A 195 16.85 -13.25 7.42
N GLU A 196 16.84 -12.73 8.65
CA GLU A 196 16.85 -13.54 9.88
C GLU A 196 15.52 -14.28 10.12
N ASN A 197 14.38 -13.72 9.69
CA ASN A 197 13.06 -14.28 9.94
C ASN A 197 12.44 -15.00 8.73
N LYS A 198 13.22 -15.31 7.71
CA LYS A 198 12.82 -16.14 6.55
C LYS A 198 11.57 -15.64 5.80
N PHE A 199 11.36 -14.33 5.73
CA PHE A 199 10.31 -13.76 4.88
C PHE A 199 10.57 -13.92 3.37
N THR A 200 11.63 -14.64 3.00
CA THR A 200 12.05 -14.88 1.62
C THR A 200 11.64 -16.24 1.08
N GLU A 201 10.97 -17.07 1.85
CA GLU A 201 10.45 -18.35 1.32
C GLU A 201 9.05 -18.16 0.71
N PRO A 202 8.81 -18.72 -0.50
CA PRO A 202 7.56 -18.59 -1.24
C PRO A 202 6.38 -19.32 -0.58
#